data_c421025e41de607c9e35c2af51480f5f
#
_entry.id   c421025e41de607c9e35c2af51480f5f
#
_cell.length_a   1.000
_cell.length_b   1.000
_cell.length_c   1.000
_cell.angle_alpha   90.00
_cell.angle_beta   90.00
_cell.angle_gamma   90.00
#
_symmetry.space_group_name_H-M   'P 1'
#
loop_
_entity.id
_entity.type
_entity.pdbx_description
1 polymer ?
#
loop_
_entity_poly.entity_id
_entity_poly.type
_entity_poly.pdbx_seq_one_letter_code
_entity_poly.pdbx_strand_id
1 'polypeptide(L)'
;MSQFAYLLTYIGVAVFVLAALRRIVAYKKNPMHLRWELYPVAHEGGGRAAYGGGYLEELEWWNKPRETSRLRELSVMVPEMLFLKAAYENNRPLWMVSFPFHFGLYLTFGLVALLVVAAVLELAGLPADSGLLGLVIGAASILGPIAFGLALVGALGLLRRRLRDPSLRNYSAMEHYFNLALFIVTLCVAILTWATVDTNFAIARGFVAGLLTFNLKEVSSPLFLLQVVLAVVTLAYIPFTHMSHFFMKYFLYHDIRWEDKPNVNAPEINEQLGEVLGYEPTWSASHIAIPGKKSWADVATFNPAAEPEENEKTE
;
A
#
# COMPACT_ATOMS: atom_id res chain seq x y z
N MET A 1 32.62 -2.12 7.06
CA MET A 1 31.22 -2.40 7.39
C MET A 1 30.35 -1.15 7.26
N SER A 2 30.73 -0.01 7.83
CA SER A 2 29.95 1.25 7.77
C SER A 2 29.70 1.74 6.36
N GLN A 3 30.74 1.80 5.51
CA GLN A 3 30.59 2.20 4.11
C GLN A 3 29.61 1.30 3.32
N PHE A 4 29.65 0.00 3.61
CA PHE A 4 28.70 -0.96 3.03
C PHE A 4 27.25 -0.63 3.45
N ALA A 5 27.00 -0.31 4.72
CA ALA A 5 25.66 0.06 5.21
C ALA A 5 25.15 1.35 4.53
N TYR A 6 26.00 2.36 4.36
CA TYR A 6 25.66 3.58 3.61
C TYR A 6 25.29 3.27 2.14
N LEU A 7 26.16 2.53 1.45
CA LEU A 7 25.93 2.14 0.05
C LEU A 7 24.64 1.33 -0.09
N LEU A 8 24.45 0.34 0.80
CA LEU A 8 23.23 -0.47 0.81
C LEU A 8 21.98 0.39 1.05
N THR A 9 22.07 1.43 1.89
CA THR A 9 20.96 2.35 2.14
C THR A 9 20.59 3.14 0.88
N TYR A 10 21.58 3.70 0.15
CA TYR A 10 21.30 4.38 -1.11
C TYR A 10 20.68 3.44 -2.15
N ILE A 11 21.24 2.24 -2.30
CA ILE A 11 20.70 1.24 -3.24
C ILE A 11 19.30 0.82 -2.84
N GLY A 12 19.06 0.50 -1.56
CA GLY A 12 17.77 0.02 -1.08
C GLY A 12 16.66 1.07 -1.21
N VAL A 13 16.96 2.33 -0.90
CA VAL A 13 16.03 3.45 -1.12
C VAL A 13 15.74 3.63 -2.61
N ALA A 14 16.77 3.60 -3.46
CA ALA A 14 16.59 3.69 -4.92
C ALA A 14 15.74 2.54 -5.45
N VAL A 15 15.99 1.30 -5.03
CA VAL A 15 15.20 0.11 -5.39
C VAL A 15 13.74 0.29 -4.95
N PHE A 16 13.50 0.71 -3.71
CA PHE A 16 12.15 0.97 -3.21
C PHE A 16 11.41 1.98 -4.07
N VAL A 17 12.02 3.15 -4.32
CA VAL A 17 11.40 4.22 -5.10
C VAL A 17 11.13 3.79 -6.55
N LEU A 18 12.13 3.21 -7.22
CA LEU A 18 11.98 2.80 -8.62
C LEU A 18 10.96 1.66 -8.79
N ALA A 19 10.95 0.68 -7.89
CA ALA A 19 9.98 -0.41 -7.93
C ALA A 19 8.54 0.08 -7.61
N ALA A 20 8.39 1.00 -6.65
CA ALA A 20 7.10 1.63 -6.36
C ALA A 20 6.59 2.44 -7.55
N LEU A 21 7.44 3.28 -8.16
CA LEU A 21 7.08 4.06 -9.35
C LEU A 21 6.70 3.16 -10.53
N ARG A 22 7.45 2.07 -10.76
CA ARG A 22 7.11 1.10 -11.81
C ARG A 22 5.72 0.50 -11.59
N ARG A 23 5.40 0.12 -10.35
CA ARG A 23 4.05 -0.41 -10.01
C ARG A 23 2.96 0.62 -10.23
N ILE A 24 3.16 1.85 -9.78
CA ILE A 24 2.21 2.95 -9.97
C ILE A 24 1.94 3.17 -11.48
N VAL A 25 3.01 3.23 -12.28
CA VAL A 25 2.88 3.39 -13.74
C VAL A 25 2.15 2.20 -14.38
N ALA A 26 2.46 0.97 -13.94
CA ALA A 26 1.78 -0.23 -14.43
C ALA A 26 0.28 -0.19 -14.11
N TYR A 27 -0.10 0.19 -12.89
CA TYR A 27 -1.52 0.33 -12.51
C TYR A 27 -2.26 1.38 -13.33
N LYS A 28 -1.62 2.54 -13.56
CA LYS A 28 -2.22 3.59 -14.39
C LYS A 28 -2.40 3.21 -15.86
N LYS A 29 -1.60 2.26 -16.35
CA LYS A 29 -1.67 1.78 -17.74
C LYS A 29 -2.51 0.54 -17.91
N ASN A 30 -2.86 -0.15 -16.81
CA ASN A 30 -3.71 -1.33 -16.90
C ASN A 30 -5.12 -0.95 -17.38
N PRO A 31 -5.77 -1.84 -18.15
CA PRO A 31 -7.16 -1.68 -18.51
C PRO A 31 -8.05 -1.53 -17.28
N MET A 32 -9.09 -0.71 -17.39
CA MET A 32 -10.05 -0.52 -16.32
C MET A 32 -10.84 -1.80 -16.05
N HIS A 33 -11.06 -2.10 -14.77
CA HIS A 33 -12.03 -3.10 -14.38
C HIS A 33 -13.45 -2.58 -14.55
N LEU A 34 -14.38 -3.47 -14.89
CA LEU A 34 -15.80 -3.19 -14.77
C LEU A 34 -16.09 -2.90 -13.30
N ARG A 35 -16.76 -1.78 -13.06
CA ARG A 35 -17.14 -1.37 -11.73
C ARG A 35 -18.46 -2.02 -11.34
N TRP A 36 -18.52 -2.56 -10.13
CA TRP A 36 -19.73 -3.10 -9.50
C TRP A 36 -20.01 -2.57 -8.10
N GLU A 37 -19.28 -1.57 -7.67
CA GLU A 37 -19.55 -0.93 -6.40
C GLU A 37 -20.82 -0.11 -6.49
N LEU A 38 -21.72 -0.34 -5.54
CA LEU A 38 -22.96 0.40 -5.47
C LEU A 38 -22.74 1.78 -4.85
N TYR A 39 -23.57 2.73 -5.25
CA TYR A 39 -23.61 4.05 -4.67
C TYR A 39 -24.25 4.02 -3.27
N PRO A 40 -23.93 4.98 -2.40
CA PRO A 40 -23.18 6.20 -2.68
C PRO A 40 -21.68 6.00 -2.63
N VAL A 41 -20.96 6.82 -3.41
CA VAL A 41 -19.51 6.95 -3.30
C VAL A 41 -19.15 8.21 -2.52
N ALA A 42 -18.07 8.14 -1.74
CA ALA A 42 -17.72 9.21 -0.79
C ALA A 42 -17.48 10.58 -1.45
N HIS A 43 -17.03 10.61 -2.69
CA HIS A 43 -16.71 11.86 -3.38
C HIS A 43 -17.89 12.49 -4.14
N GLU A 44 -19.09 11.93 -4.08
CA GLU A 44 -20.29 12.56 -4.66
C GLU A 44 -20.51 13.96 -4.11
N GLY A 45 -20.72 14.93 -5.03
CA GLY A 45 -21.08 16.31 -4.73
C GLY A 45 -22.54 16.50 -4.40
N GLY A 46 -22.96 17.75 -4.23
CA GLY A 46 -24.38 18.12 -4.07
C GLY A 46 -25.08 17.55 -2.84
N GLY A 47 -24.32 17.01 -1.86
CA GLY A 47 -24.93 16.40 -0.65
C GLY A 47 -25.52 15.01 -0.86
N ARG A 48 -25.49 14.43 -2.06
CA ARG A 48 -26.11 13.14 -2.41
C ARG A 48 -25.67 11.99 -1.51
N ALA A 49 -24.38 11.93 -1.16
CA ALA A 49 -23.86 10.89 -0.28
C ALA A 49 -24.51 10.87 1.12
N ALA A 50 -25.17 11.96 1.55
CA ALA A 50 -25.80 12.04 2.86
C ALA A 50 -27.06 11.17 2.97
N TYR A 51 -27.78 10.95 1.86
CA TYR A 51 -28.99 10.12 1.83
C TYR A 51 -28.79 8.81 1.05
N GLY A 52 -27.57 8.51 0.64
CA GLY A 52 -27.28 7.28 -0.09
C GLY A 52 -27.45 7.39 -1.59
N GLY A 53 -27.51 8.61 -2.15
CA GLY A 53 -27.70 8.86 -3.57
C GLY A 53 -26.40 9.05 -4.34
N GLY A 54 -26.49 8.98 -5.66
CA GLY A 54 -25.43 9.22 -6.62
C GLY A 54 -25.90 9.99 -7.84
N TYR A 55 -25.00 10.58 -8.62
CA TYR A 55 -25.37 11.33 -9.81
C TYR A 55 -25.96 10.45 -10.93
N LEU A 56 -25.75 9.14 -10.88
CA LEU A 56 -26.38 8.16 -11.77
C LEU A 56 -27.90 8.08 -11.62
N GLU A 57 -28.48 8.65 -10.56
CA GLU A 57 -29.93 8.76 -10.38
C GLU A 57 -30.57 9.81 -11.29
N GLU A 58 -29.77 10.71 -11.84
CA GLU A 58 -30.24 11.76 -12.72
C GLU A 58 -30.52 11.22 -14.12
N LEU A 59 -31.65 11.64 -14.71
CA LEU A 59 -31.95 11.33 -16.11
C LEU A 59 -30.85 11.88 -17.01
N GLU A 60 -30.38 11.04 -17.93
CA GLU A 60 -29.27 11.36 -18.85
C GLU A 60 -27.99 11.83 -18.12
N TRP A 61 -27.67 11.20 -16.99
CA TRP A 61 -26.50 11.53 -16.17
C TRP A 61 -25.18 11.57 -16.96
N TRP A 62 -25.05 10.76 -18.00
CA TRP A 62 -23.88 10.71 -18.87
C TRP A 62 -23.64 11.99 -19.70
N ASN A 63 -24.66 12.84 -19.86
CA ASN A 63 -24.57 14.14 -20.54
C ASN A 63 -24.37 15.30 -19.56
N LYS A 64 -24.40 15.05 -18.25
CA LYS A 64 -24.33 16.09 -17.23
C LYS A 64 -22.94 16.18 -16.61
N PRO A 65 -22.49 17.40 -16.23
CA PRO A 65 -21.26 17.56 -15.50
C PRO A 65 -21.38 16.90 -14.12
N ARG A 66 -20.35 16.18 -13.73
CA ARG A 66 -20.30 15.54 -12.43
C ARG A 66 -19.69 16.49 -11.38
N GLU A 67 -20.39 16.67 -10.28
CA GLU A 67 -19.88 17.36 -9.10
C GLU A 67 -19.20 16.38 -8.15
N THR A 68 -17.98 16.68 -7.75
CA THR A 68 -17.22 15.86 -6.80
C THR A 68 -16.79 16.66 -5.59
N SER A 69 -16.69 16.01 -4.42
CA SER A 69 -16.23 16.61 -3.17
C SER A 69 -14.96 15.90 -2.65
N ARG A 70 -13.80 16.52 -2.85
CA ARG A 70 -12.52 16.01 -2.35
C ARG A 70 -12.44 15.96 -0.83
N LEU A 71 -13.12 16.86 -0.12
CA LEU A 71 -13.14 16.84 1.34
C LEU A 71 -13.88 15.62 1.89
N ARG A 72 -15.00 15.25 1.26
CA ARG A 72 -15.71 14.01 1.62
C ARG A 72 -14.90 12.78 1.30
N GLU A 73 -14.26 12.75 0.14
CA GLU A 73 -13.33 11.70 -0.26
C GLU A 73 -12.26 11.47 0.83
N LEU A 74 -11.56 12.52 1.22
CA LEU A 74 -10.55 12.45 2.29
C LEU A 74 -11.15 12.01 3.63
N SER A 75 -12.35 12.47 3.98
CA SER A 75 -13.02 12.08 5.23
C SER A 75 -13.33 10.59 5.33
N VAL A 76 -13.47 9.90 4.20
CA VAL A 76 -13.67 8.44 4.15
C VAL A 76 -12.35 7.70 4.01
N MET A 77 -11.43 8.20 3.15
CA MET A 77 -10.13 7.54 2.92
C MET A 77 -9.22 7.56 4.14
N VAL A 78 -9.12 8.72 4.82
CA VAL A 78 -8.17 8.88 5.94
C VAL A 78 -8.47 7.91 7.09
N PRO A 79 -9.72 7.78 7.58
CA PRO A 79 -10.05 6.78 8.60
C PRO A 79 -9.82 5.34 8.13
N GLU A 80 -10.08 5.05 6.86
CA GLU A 80 -9.87 3.72 6.30
C GLU A 80 -8.38 3.35 6.21
N MET A 81 -7.52 4.29 5.82
CA MET A 81 -6.09 4.05 5.70
C MET A 81 -5.37 4.08 7.05
N LEU A 82 -5.66 5.07 7.91
CA LEU A 82 -4.93 5.26 9.17
C LEU A 82 -5.45 4.38 10.29
N PHE A 83 -6.77 4.17 10.39
CA PHE A 83 -7.39 3.46 11.51
C PHE A 83 -7.94 2.09 11.13
N LEU A 84 -7.81 1.68 9.85
CA LEU A 84 -8.34 0.40 9.34
C LEU A 84 -9.84 0.25 9.66
N LYS A 85 -10.62 1.29 9.33
CA LYS A 85 -12.05 1.41 9.70
C LYS A 85 -12.85 0.17 9.32
N ALA A 86 -12.72 -0.35 8.11
CA ALA A 86 -13.45 -1.54 7.67
C ALA A 86 -13.10 -2.78 8.52
N ALA A 87 -11.84 -2.95 8.92
CA ALA A 87 -11.46 -4.03 9.82
C ALA A 87 -12.02 -3.80 11.22
N TYR A 88 -12.08 -2.56 11.69
CA TYR A 88 -12.67 -2.21 12.96
C TYR A 88 -14.18 -2.51 13.01
N GLU A 89 -14.92 -2.21 11.97
CA GLU A 89 -16.37 -2.40 11.88
C GLU A 89 -16.75 -3.88 11.66
N ASN A 90 -16.01 -4.59 10.79
CA ASN A 90 -16.42 -5.91 10.32
C ASN A 90 -15.59 -7.07 10.90
N ASN A 91 -14.40 -6.83 11.46
CA ASN A 91 -13.52 -7.88 12.00
C ASN A 91 -12.63 -7.39 13.15
N ARG A 92 -13.24 -7.15 14.31
CA ARG A 92 -12.55 -6.67 15.52
C ARG A 92 -11.34 -7.51 15.93
N PRO A 93 -11.38 -8.86 15.91
CA PRO A 93 -10.23 -9.67 16.26
C PRO A 93 -9.05 -9.48 15.30
N LEU A 94 -9.30 -9.20 14.02
CA LEU A 94 -8.25 -8.83 13.07
C LEU A 94 -7.73 -7.42 13.39
N TRP A 95 -8.62 -6.48 13.62
CA TRP A 95 -8.26 -5.10 13.90
C TRP A 95 -7.35 -4.97 15.13
N MET A 96 -7.63 -5.71 16.21
CA MET A 96 -6.84 -5.67 17.44
C MET A 96 -5.35 -6.02 17.25
N VAL A 97 -5.00 -6.78 16.24
CA VAL A 97 -3.60 -7.15 15.94
C VAL A 97 -3.06 -6.41 14.72
N SER A 98 -3.89 -6.12 13.74
CA SER A 98 -3.49 -5.43 12.52
C SER A 98 -3.28 -3.94 12.74
N PHE A 99 -4.14 -3.28 13.54
CA PHE A 99 -4.02 -1.85 13.82
C PHE A 99 -2.71 -1.51 14.57
N PRO A 100 -2.33 -2.18 15.68
CA PRO A 100 -1.04 -1.89 16.32
C PRO A 100 0.15 -2.10 15.37
N PHE A 101 0.11 -3.13 14.52
CA PHE A 101 1.15 -3.35 13.52
C PHE A 101 1.29 -2.17 12.57
N HIS A 102 0.21 -1.76 11.91
CA HIS A 102 0.23 -0.67 10.95
C HIS A 102 0.52 0.68 11.61
N PHE A 103 -0.10 0.94 12.76
CA PHE A 103 0.13 2.19 13.49
C PHE A 103 1.58 2.30 13.95
N GLY A 104 2.17 1.20 14.45
CA GLY A 104 3.60 1.16 14.78
C GLY A 104 4.49 1.42 13.57
N LEU A 105 4.14 0.93 12.38
CA LEU A 105 4.85 1.26 11.15
C LEU A 105 4.71 2.74 10.77
N TYR A 106 3.51 3.34 10.90
CA TYR A 106 3.33 4.77 10.65
C TYR A 106 4.19 5.62 11.60
N LEU A 107 4.24 5.24 12.87
CA LEU A 107 5.12 5.90 13.85
C LEU A 107 6.61 5.70 13.52
N THR A 108 6.99 4.55 12.95
CA THR A 108 8.37 4.30 12.49
C THR A 108 8.74 5.23 11.32
N PHE A 109 7.81 5.47 10.38
CA PHE A 109 8.01 6.48 9.34
C PHE A 109 8.13 7.89 9.94
N GLY A 110 7.30 8.20 10.94
CA GLY A 110 7.39 9.45 11.69
C GLY A 110 8.74 9.60 12.41
N LEU A 111 9.27 8.53 13.01
CA LEU A 111 10.60 8.51 13.61
C LEU A 111 11.69 8.82 12.58
N VAL A 112 11.67 8.17 11.41
CA VAL A 112 12.64 8.45 10.34
C VAL A 112 12.56 9.91 9.91
N ALA A 113 11.37 10.48 9.77
CA ALA A 113 11.20 11.90 9.46
C ALA A 113 11.80 12.81 10.55
N LEU A 114 11.57 12.50 11.83
CA LEU A 114 12.19 13.23 12.94
C LEU A 114 13.72 13.14 12.94
N LEU A 115 14.28 11.96 12.61
CA LEU A 115 15.73 11.78 12.50
C LEU A 115 16.32 12.58 11.36
N VAL A 116 15.62 12.68 10.21
CA VAL A 116 16.03 13.53 9.08
C VAL A 116 15.98 15.01 9.49
N VAL A 117 14.88 15.46 10.12
CA VAL A 117 14.75 16.84 10.62
C VAL A 117 15.85 17.18 11.61
N ALA A 118 16.10 16.30 12.60
CA ALA A 118 17.15 16.49 13.57
C ALA A 118 18.54 16.59 12.91
N ALA A 119 18.85 15.68 11.99
CA ALA A 119 20.10 15.71 11.24
C ALA A 119 20.29 17.00 10.43
N VAL A 120 19.22 17.49 9.77
CA VAL A 120 19.25 18.79 9.04
C VAL A 120 19.49 19.96 10.00
N LEU A 121 18.83 19.99 11.15
CA LEU A 121 19.03 21.04 12.15
C LEU A 121 20.45 21.03 12.73
N GLU A 122 21.01 19.85 13.02
CA GLU A 122 22.41 19.68 13.45
C GLU A 122 23.40 20.14 12.36
N LEU A 123 23.16 19.81 11.09
CA LEU A 123 23.97 20.28 9.96
C LEU A 123 23.86 21.78 9.70
N ALA A 124 22.72 22.39 10.04
CA ALA A 124 22.53 23.83 10.00
C ALA A 124 23.22 24.57 11.16
N GLY A 125 23.89 23.84 12.07
CA GLY A 125 24.65 24.40 13.18
C GLY A 125 23.82 24.72 14.42
N LEU A 126 22.59 24.19 14.56
CA LEU A 126 21.82 24.37 15.79
C LEU A 126 22.49 23.58 16.93
N PRO A 127 22.73 24.22 18.09
CA PRO A 127 23.25 23.52 19.26
C PRO A 127 22.28 22.43 19.74
N ALA A 128 22.83 21.33 20.26
CA ALA A 128 22.04 20.20 20.74
C ALA A 128 21.11 20.56 21.92
N ASP A 129 21.44 21.61 22.65
CA ASP A 129 20.67 22.18 23.76
C ASP A 129 19.66 23.25 23.31
N SER A 130 19.58 23.56 21.99
CA SER A 130 18.55 24.44 21.48
C SER A 130 17.16 23.84 21.73
N GLY A 131 16.19 24.71 22.13
CA GLY A 131 14.83 24.27 22.45
C GLY A 131 14.17 23.46 21.34
N LEU A 132 14.37 23.85 20.07
CA LEU A 132 13.82 23.16 18.90
C LEU A 132 14.45 21.79 18.69
N LEU A 133 15.78 21.70 18.60
CA LEU A 133 16.46 20.44 18.36
C LEU A 133 16.26 19.46 19.54
N GLY A 134 16.32 19.97 20.78
CA GLY A 134 16.03 19.17 21.98
C GLY A 134 14.61 18.59 21.97
N LEU A 135 13.63 19.36 21.50
CA LEU A 135 12.24 18.87 21.36
C LEU A 135 12.12 17.76 20.30
N VAL A 136 12.76 17.92 19.15
CA VAL A 136 12.75 16.90 18.07
C VAL A 136 13.45 15.61 18.54
N ILE A 137 14.62 15.71 19.22
CA ILE A 137 15.34 14.57 19.80
C ILE A 137 14.49 13.88 20.87
N GLY A 138 13.87 14.66 21.78
CA GLY A 138 12.99 14.12 22.81
C GLY A 138 11.79 13.39 22.22
N ALA A 139 11.15 13.99 21.21
CA ALA A 139 10.05 13.34 20.49
C ALA A 139 10.49 12.03 19.84
N ALA A 140 11.62 12.00 19.16
CA ALA A 140 12.17 10.79 18.54
C ALA A 140 12.46 9.69 19.59
N SER A 141 13.03 10.07 20.74
CA SER A 141 13.40 9.14 21.83
C SER A 141 12.17 8.47 22.47
N ILE A 142 11.02 9.14 22.47
CA ILE A 142 9.75 8.60 22.96
C ILE A 142 9.05 7.80 21.85
N LEU A 143 9.01 8.35 20.65
CA LEU A 143 8.28 7.76 19.51
C LEU A 143 8.88 6.41 19.09
N GLY A 144 10.20 6.30 19.06
CA GLY A 144 10.89 5.11 18.58
C GLY A 144 10.49 3.82 19.30
N PRO A 145 10.68 3.70 20.62
CA PRO A 145 10.30 2.50 21.35
C PRO A 145 8.81 2.18 21.29
N ILE A 146 7.94 3.20 21.27
CA ILE A 146 6.49 3.02 21.10
C ILE A 146 6.21 2.45 19.71
N ALA A 147 6.81 2.99 18.67
CA ALA A 147 6.64 2.54 17.29
C ALA A 147 7.05 1.07 17.11
N PHE A 148 8.25 0.74 17.55
CA PHE A 148 8.79 -0.62 17.44
C PHE A 148 7.99 -1.62 18.29
N GLY A 149 7.62 -1.24 19.52
CA GLY A 149 6.82 -2.07 20.43
C GLY A 149 5.43 -2.40 19.86
N LEU A 150 4.71 -1.39 19.39
CA LEU A 150 3.39 -1.57 18.77
C LEU A 150 3.47 -2.44 17.53
N ALA A 151 4.42 -2.15 16.64
CA ALA A 151 4.60 -2.94 15.41
C ALA A 151 4.95 -4.40 15.73
N LEU A 152 5.84 -4.65 16.71
CA LEU A 152 6.22 -6.00 17.11
C LEU A 152 5.04 -6.77 17.71
N VAL A 153 4.31 -6.18 18.64
CA VAL A 153 3.12 -6.81 19.26
C VAL A 153 2.09 -7.16 18.20
N GLY A 154 1.83 -6.23 17.27
CA GLY A 154 0.93 -6.46 16.16
C GLY A 154 1.41 -7.58 15.23
N ALA A 155 2.69 -7.58 14.83
CA ALA A 155 3.28 -8.62 13.97
C ALA A 155 3.20 -10.02 14.62
N LEU A 156 3.51 -10.14 15.91
CA LEU A 156 3.38 -11.39 16.67
C LEU A 156 1.92 -11.84 16.75
N GLY A 157 0.99 -10.91 16.96
CA GLY A 157 -0.45 -11.17 16.96
C GLY A 157 -0.95 -11.69 15.60
N LEU A 158 -0.51 -11.09 14.50
CA LEU A 158 -0.83 -11.53 13.14
C LEU A 158 -0.23 -12.91 12.85
N LEU A 159 1.01 -13.16 13.24
CA LEU A 159 1.66 -14.45 13.08
C LEU A 159 0.93 -15.54 13.88
N ARG A 160 0.63 -15.29 15.17
CA ARG A 160 -0.14 -16.21 16.02
C ARG A 160 -1.50 -16.55 15.41
N ARG A 161 -2.21 -15.54 14.89
CA ARG A 161 -3.51 -15.73 14.25
C ARG A 161 -3.37 -16.65 13.02
N ARG A 162 -2.36 -16.41 12.18
CA ARG A 162 -2.10 -17.20 10.97
C ARG A 162 -1.73 -18.66 11.26
N LEU A 163 -1.04 -18.90 12.38
CA LEU A 163 -0.67 -20.26 12.81
C LEU A 163 -1.83 -21.03 13.44
N ARG A 164 -2.77 -20.32 14.12
CA ARG A 164 -3.82 -20.97 14.92
C ARG A 164 -5.18 -21.07 14.22
N ASP A 165 -5.49 -20.13 13.34
CA ASP A 165 -6.77 -20.12 12.61
C ASP A 165 -6.68 -21.04 11.40
N PRO A 166 -7.43 -22.17 11.36
CA PRO A 166 -7.39 -23.12 10.22
C PRO A 166 -7.80 -22.45 8.91
N SER A 167 -8.75 -21.53 8.95
CA SER A 167 -9.22 -20.81 7.76
C SER A 167 -8.13 -19.96 7.12
N LEU A 168 -7.26 -19.33 7.93
CA LEU A 168 -6.12 -18.57 7.45
C LEU A 168 -4.95 -19.48 7.07
N ARG A 169 -4.67 -20.51 7.90
CA ARG A 169 -3.53 -21.40 7.67
C ARG A 169 -3.62 -22.12 6.33
N ASN A 170 -4.80 -22.61 5.95
CA ASN A 170 -5.01 -23.35 4.71
C ASN A 170 -4.82 -22.49 3.46
N TYR A 171 -4.98 -21.16 3.57
CA TYR A 171 -4.80 -20.21 2.48
C TYR A 171 -3.53 -19.35 2.62
N SER A 172 -2.63 -19.70 3.56
CA SER A 172 -1.38 -18.96 3.76
C SER A 172 -0.22 -19.60 3.01
N ALA A 173 0.32 -18.88 2.03
CA ALA A 173 1.57 -19.24 1.38
C ALA A 173 2.78 -18.94 2.30
N MET A 174 3.92 -19.58 2.02
CA MET A 174 5.16 -19.40 2.78
C MET A 174 5.61 -17.94 2.84
N GLU A 175 5.37 -17.17 1.78
CA GLU A 175 5.71 -15.74 1.75
C GLU A 175 5.02 -14.93 2.86
N HIS A 176 3.80 -15.29 3.25
CA HIS A 176 3.09 -14.59 4.33
C HIS A 176 3.77 -14.78 5.69
N TYR A 177 4.31 -15.97 5.94
CA TYR A 177 5.09 -16.25 7.15
C TYR A 177 6.45 -15.57 7.10
N PHE A 178 7.12 -15.62 5.94
CA PHE A 178 8.40 -14.95 5.72
C PHE A 178 8.28 -13.44 5.94
N ASN A 179 7.25 -12.80 5.39
CA ASN A 179 7.02 -11.37 5.56
C ASN A 179 6.88 -10.98 7.04
N LEU A 180 6.07 -11.71 7.80
CA LEU A 180 5.92 -11.45 9.24
C LEU A 180 7.21 -11.73 10.00
N ALA A 181 7.93 -12.82 9.69
CA ALA A 181 9.20 -13.13 10.32
C ALA A 181 10.26 -12.05 10.06
N LEU A 182 10.33 -11.53 8.84
CA LEU A 182 11.24 -10.44 8.47
C LEU A 182 10.96 -9.18 9.31
N PHE A 183 9.70 -8.77 9.45
CA PHE A 183 9.34 -7.64 10.31
C PHE A 183 9.66 -7.91 11.78
N ILE A 184 9.33 -9.10 12.30
CA ILE A 184 9.61 -9.46 13.70
C ILE A 184 11.11 -9.38 13.98
N VAL A 185 11.95 -9.98 13.13
CA VAL A 185 13.41 -9.93 13.29
C VAL A 185 13.93 -8.50 13.22
N THR A 186 13.49 -7.72 12.22
CA THR A 186 13.89 -6.32 12.07
C THR A 186 13.50 -5.48 13.30
N LEU A 187 12.28 -5.65 13.81
CA LEU A 187 11.78 -4.92 14.98
C LEU A 187 12.46 -5.36 16.29
N CYS A 188 12.74 -6.66 16.45
CA CYS A 188 13.51 -7.15 17.59
C CYS A 188 14.92 -6.56 17.63
N VAL A 189 15.60 -6.53 16.48
CA VAL A 189 16.94 -5.91 16.38
C VAL A 189 16.86 -4.40 16.62
N ALA A 190 15.82 -3.72 16.12
CA ALA A 190 15.61 -2.30 16.36
C ALA A 190 15.40 -1.98 17.85
N ILE A 191 14.58 -2.75 18.56
CA ILE A 191 14.37 -2.61 20.00
C ILE A 191 15.66 -2.88 20.77
N LEU A 192 16.38 -3.93 20.41
CA LEU A 192 17.65 -4.28 21.06
C LEU A 192 18.69 -3.17 20.84
N THR A 193 18.81 -2.65 19.62
CA THR A 193 19.73 -1.54 19.32
C THR A 193 19.34 -0.29 20.11
N TRP A 194 18.07 0.08 20.11
CA TRP A 194 17.59 1.21 20.89
C TRP A 194 17.93 1.03 22.38
N ALA A 195 17.60 -0.11 22.98
CA ALA A 195 17.75 -0.34 24.41
C ALA A 195 19.21 -0.44 24.90
N THR A 196 20.14 -0.88 24.03
CA THR A 196 21.52 -1.19 24.45
C THR A 196 22.59 -0.29 23.84
N VAL A 197 22.29 0.38 22.72
CA VAL A 197 23.31 1.09 21.93
C VAL A 197 22.95 2.55 21.69
N ASP A 198 21.69 2.87 21.34
CA ASP A 198 21.33 4.19 20.82
C ASP A 198 19.96 4.67 21.33
N THR A 199 19.83 4.83 22.65
CA THR A 199 18.57 5.16 23.34
C THR A 199 17.97 6.53 22.93
N ASN A 200 18.82 7.48 22.53
CA ASN A 200 18.43 8.82 22.07
C ASN A 200 18.61 9.02 20.57
N PHE A 201 18.85 7.96 19.81
CA PHE A 201 19.06 7.97 18.37
C PHE A 201 20.22 8.87 17.89
N ALA A 202 21.26 9.06 18.71
CA ALA A 202 22.41 9.88 18.34
C ALA A 202 23.22 9.27 17.20
N ILE A 203 23.43 7.95 17.23
CA ILE A 203 24.13 7.22 16.16
C ILE A 203 23.27 7.26 14.88
N ALA A 204 21.97 7.04 15.01
CA ALA A 204 21.04 7.08 13.88
C ALA A 204 21.01 8.47 13.22
N ARG A 205 20.98 9.56 13.99
CA ARG A 205 21.06 10.93 13.44
C ARG A 205 22.38 11.18 12.74
N GLY A 206 23.50 10.76 13.34
CA GLY A 206 24.82 10.87 12.71
C GLY A 206 24.92 10.09 11.41
N PHE A 207 24.33 8.89 11.34
CA PHE A 207 24.24 8.10 10.14
C PHE A 207 23.39 8.79 9.06
N VAL A 208 22.22 9.33 9.42
CA VAL A 208 21.37 10.11 8.51
C VAL A 208 22.10 11.37 8.01
N ALA A 209 22.79 12.10 8.89
CA ALA A 209 23.60 13.26 8.48
C ALA A 209 24.69 12.85 7.50
N GLY A 210 25.33 11.69 7.70
CA GLY A 210 26.30 11.12 6.78
C GLY A 210 25.72 10.78 5.41
N LEU A 211 24.49 10.25 5.36
CA LEU A 211 23.74 10.01 4.12
C LEU A 211 23.46 11.33 3.37
N LEU A 212 22.95 12.34 4.09
CA LEU A 212 22.59 13.62 3.47
C LEU A 212 23.79 14.39 2.91
N THR A 213 24.95 14.26 3.55
CA THR A 213 26.17 14.99 3.16
C THR A 213 27.17 14.16 2.34
N PHE A 214 26.85 12.90 2.06
CA PHE A 214 27.78 11.93 1.46
C PHE A 214 29.08 11.76 2.25
N ASN A 215 29.08 12.10 3.54
CA ASN A 215 30.20 11.94 4.45
C ASN A 215 30.04 10.63 5.23
N LEU A 216 30.60 9.55 4.68
CA LEU A 216 30.42 8.17 5.15
C LEU A 216 31.26 7.90 6.40
N LYS A 217 30.90 8.52 7.54
CA LYS A 217 31.60 8.37 8.82
C LYS A 217 31.57 6.93 9.30
N GLU A 218 32.62 6.52 10.01
CA GLU A 218 32.65 5.21 10.60
C GLU A 218 31.65 5.08 11.75
N VAL A 219 30.90 4.00 11.74
CA VAL A 219 29.97 3.60 12.80
C VAL A 219 30.52 2.34 13.47
N SER A 220 30.87 2.44 14.72
CA SER A 220 31.56 1.35 15.46
C SER A 220 30.62 0.28 16.02
N SER A 221 29.30 0.48 15.99
CA SER A 221 28.33 -0.49 16.52
C SER A 221 27.88 -1.51 15.47
N PRO A 222 28.28 -2.80 15.58
CA PRO A 222 27.82 -3.85 14.69
C PRO A 222 26.30 -4.08 14.76
N LEU A 223 25.71 -3.90 15.95
CA LEU A 223 24.28 -4.09 16.14
C LEU A 223 23.46 -3.01 15.43
N PHE A 224 23.92 -1.75 15.48
CA PHE A 224 23.30 -0.67 14.71
C PHE A 224 23.44 -0.92 13.20
N LEU A 225 24.59 -1.37 12.73
CA LEU A 225 24.79 -1.69 11.30
C LEU A 225 23.88 -2.85 10.87
N LEU A 226 23.68 -3.87 11.70
CA LEU A 226 22.74 -4.96 11.43
C LEU A 226 21.30 -4.43 11.33
N GLN A 227 20.90 -3.53 12.25
CA GLN A 227 19.58 -2.88 12.19
C GLN A 227 19.38 -2.13 10.87
N VAL A 228 20.37 -1.35 10.43
CA VAL A 228 20.30 -0.62 9.16
C VAL A 228 20.14 -1.58 7.99
N VAL A 229 20.95 -2.65 7.94
CA VAL A 229 20.87 -3.67 6.88
C VAL A 229 19.46 -4.29 6.82
N LEU A 230 18.94 -4.74 7.97
CA LEU A 230 17.61 -5.34 8.04
C LEU A 230 16.49 -4.36 7.64
N ALA A 231 16.56 -3.11 8.11
CA ALA A 231 15.59 -2.09 7.80
C ALA A 231 15.57 -1.77 6.29
N VAL A 232 16.76 -1.63 5.68
CA VAL A 232 16.90 -1.31 4.27
C VAL A 232 16.49 -2.49 3.38
N VAL A 233 16.85 -3.71 3.74
CA VAL A 233 16.40 -4.92 3.02
C VAL A 233 14.88 -5.05 3.10
N THR A 234 14.29 -4.83 4.28
CA THR A 234 12.84 -4.84 4.46
C THR A 234 12.17 -3.77 3.60
N LEU A 235 12.69 -2.54 3.61
CA LEU A 235 12.17 -1.44 2.79
C LEU A 235 12.22 -1.77 1.29
N ALA A 236 13.38 -2.21 0.79
CA ALA A 236 13.57 -2.56 -0.61
C ALA A 236 12.69 -3.73 -1.07
N TYR A 237 12.36 -4.64 -0.17
CA TYR A 237 11.54 -5.82 -0.43
C TYR A 237 10.03 -5.50 -0.56
N ILE A 238 9.52 -4.52 0.20
CA ILE A 238 8.09 -4.16 0.24
C ILE A 238 7.44 -4.01 -1.14
N PRO A 239 7.99 -3.27 -2.12
CA PRO A 239 7.34 -3.06 -3.41
C PRO A 239 7.15 -4.35 -4.23
N PHE A 240 7.89 -5.40 -3.97
CA PHE A 240 7.82 -6.67 -4.71
C PHE A 240 6.77 -7.64 -4.15
N THR A 241 6.10 -7.27 -3.06
CA THR A 241 5.16 -8.12 -2.35
C THR A 241 3.77 -7.51 -2.31
N HIS A 242 2.80 -8.25 -1.74
CA HIS A 242 1.47 -7.73 -1.44
C HIS A 242 1.48 -6.59 -0.40
N MET A 243 2.59 -6.37 0.32
CA MET A 243 2.74 -5.24 1.25
C MET A 243 2.74 -3.88 0.54
N SER A 244 2.92 -3.85 -0.77
CA SER A 244 2.75 -2.64 -1.60
C SER A 244 1.32 -2.05 -1.56
N HIS A 245 0.36 -2.75 -0.93
CA HIS A 245 -1.02 -2.28 -0.82
C HIS A 245 -1.16 -0.88 -0.20
N PHE A 246 -0.23 -0.42 0.63
CA PHE A 246 -0.31 0.88 1.31
C PHE A 246 -0.32 2.07 0.33
N PHE A 247 0.46 2.04 -0.74
CA PHE A 247 0.42 3.07 -1.80
C PHE A 247 -0.51 2.70 -2.95
N MET A 248 -0.77 1.38 -3.15
CA MET A 248 -1.67 0.93 -4.19
C MET A 248 -3.15 1.17 -3.84
N LYS A 249 -3.50 1.23 -2.55
CA LYS A 249 -4.87 1.43 -2.10
C LYS A 249 -5.49 2.72 -2.65
N TYR A 250 -4.70 3.79 -2.78
CA TYR A 250 -5.14 5.04 -3.40
C TYR A 250 -5.65 4.81 -4.83
N PHE A 251 -4.87 4.12 -5.67
CA PHE A 251 -5.25 3.86 -7.06
C PHE A 251 -6.46 2.95 -7.15
N LEU A 252 -6.54 1.92 -6.30
CA LEU A 252 -7.70 1.02 -6.23
C LEU A 252 -8.99 1.76 -5.87
N TYR A 253 -8.93 2.73 -4.96
CA TYR A 253 -10.10 3.54 -4.63
C TYR A 253 -10.53 4.44 -5.79
N HIS A 254 -9.57 5.10 -6.46
CA HIS A 254 -9.88 6.05 -7.52
C HIS A 254 -10.25 5.38 -8.83
N ASP A 255 -9.53 4.32 -9.22
CA ASP A 255 -9.70 3.72 -10.54
C ASP A 255 -10.78 2.62 -10.55
N ILE A 256 -11.05 1.98 -9.41
CA ILE A 256 -11.99 0.85 -9.32
C ILE A 256 -13.25 1.22 -8.55
N ARG A 257 -13.13 1.85 -7.37
CA ARG A 257 -14.29 2.15 -6.52
C ARG A 257 -15.00 3.43 -6.87
N TRP A 258 -14.27 4.45 -7.29
CA TRP A 258 -14.81 5.81 -7.43
C TRP A 258 -14.76 6.36 -8.84
N GLU A 259 -14.15 5.63 -9.77
CA GLU A 259 -14.19 5.98 -11.17
C GLU A 259 -15.54 5.59 -11.78
N ASP A 260 -16.26 6.56 -12.27
CA ASP A 260 -17.60 6.43 -12.83
C ASP A 260 -17.80 7.33 -14.04
N LYS A 261 -16.73 7.61 -14.79
CA LYS A 261 -16.84 8.30 -16.07
C LYS A 261 -17.67 7.49 -17.04
N PRO A 262 -18.66 8.11 -17.72
CA PRO A 262 -19.41 7.44 -18.76
C PRO A 262 -18.49 7.16 -19.95
N ASN A 263 -18.54 5.95 -20.48
CA ASN A 263 -17.74 5.57 -21.65
C ASN A 263 -18.21 6.22 -22.96
N VAL A 264 -19.43 6.73 -23.00
CA VAL A 264 -20.02 7.41 -24.19
C VAL A 264 -19.14 8.56 -24.69
N ASN A 265 -18.53 9.32 -23.78
CA ASN A 265 -17.72 10.50 -24.10
C ASN A 265 -16.26 10.34 -23.64
N ALA A 266 -15.77 9.11 -23.47
CA ALA A 266 -14.43 8.82 -23.00
C ALA A 266 -13.74 7.77 -23.91
N PRO A 267 -13.16 8.21 -25.04
CA PRO A 267 -12.54 7.31 -26.00
C PRO A 267 -11.41 6.46 -25.40
N GLU A 268 -10.65 7.01 -24.43
CA GLU A 268 -9.63 6.26 -23.71
C GLU A 268 -10.19 5.09 -22.88
N ILE A 269 -11.41 5.24 -22.33
CA ILE A 269 -12.09 4.16 -21.60
C ILE A 269 -12.57 3.09 -22.58
N ASN A 270 -13.10 3.49 -23.74
CA ASN A 270 -13.54 2.55 -24.77
C ASN A 270 -12.38 1.74 -25.33
N GLU A 271 -11.20 2.35 -25.51
CA GLU A 271 -9.99 1.66 -25.92
C GLU A 271 -9.58 0.61 -24.89
N GLN A 272 -9.53 0.99 -23.59
CA GLN A 272 -9.20 0.06 -22.49
C GLN A 272 -10.22 -1.07 -22.34
N LEU A 273 -11.51 -0.78 -22.50
CA LEU A 273 -12.58 -1.80 -22.50
C LEU A 273 -12.41 -2.78 -23.66
N GLY A 274 -12.09 -2.26 -24.86
CA GLY A 274 -11.80 -3.09 -26.03
C GLY A 274 -10.63 -4.04 -25.79
N GLU A 275 -9.56 -3.56 -25.14
CA GLU A 275 -8.41 -4.39 -24.76
C GLU A 275 -8.81 -5.50 -23.78
N VAL A 276 -9.55 -5.16 -22.71
CA VAL A 276 -10.01 -6.15 -21.70
C VAL A 276 -10.93 -7.19 -22.31
N LEU A 277 -11.86 -6.77 -23.17
CA LEU A 277 -12.78 -7.67 -23.85
C LEU A 277 -12.07 -8.60 -24.85
N GLY A 278 -10.90 -8.20 -25.34
CA GLY A 278 -10.05 -9.02 -26.20
C GLY A 278 -9.25 -10.11 -25.45
N TYR A 279 -9.17 -10.08 -24.14
CA TYR A 279 -8.42 -11.08 -23.36
C TYR A 279 -9.08 -12.45 -23.41
N GLU A 280 -8.26 -13.50 -23.50
CA GLU A 280 -8.74 -14.88 -23.36
C GLU A 280 -9.05 -15.18 -21.90
N PRO A 281 -10.19 -15.83 -21.57
CA PRO A 281 -10.46 -16.31 -20.23
C PRO A 281 -9.37 -17.30 -19.77
N THR A 282 -8.81 -17.07 -18.58
CA THR A 282 -7.77 -17.94 -17.99
C THR A 282 -8.32 -19.17 -17.31
N TRP A 283 -9.64 -19.30 -17.23
CA TRP A 283 -10.34 -20.44 -16.65
C TRP A 283 -11.59 -20.73 -17.47
N SER A 284 -12.12 -21.93 -17.35
CA SER A 284 -13.34 -22.33 -18.05
C SER A 284 -14.29 -23.09 -17.11
N ALA A 285 -15.59 -22.94 -17.40
CA ALA A 285 -16.65 -23.75 -16.84
C ALA A 285 -17.57 -24.16 -17.98
N SER A 286 -18.43 -25.15 -17.79
CA SER A 286 -19.31 -25.68 -18.86
C SER A 286 -20.17 -24.60 -19.55
N HIS A 287 -20.43 -23.51 -18.89
CA HIS A 287 -21.20 -22.35 -19.39
C HIS A 287 -20.32 -21.21 -19.92
N ILE A 288 -19.00 -21.28 -19.77
CA ILE A 288 -18.04 -20.24 -20.20
C ILE A 288 -17.12 -20.75 -21.30
N ALA A 289 -16.65 -22.00 -21.18
CA ALA A 289 -15.82 -22.63 -22.21
C ALA A 289 -16.66 -22.99 -23.44
N ILE A 290 -16.90 -22.01 -24.28
CA ILE A 290 -17.68 -22.20 -25.51
C ILE A 290 -16.70 -22.58 -26.61
N PRO A 291 -16.88 -23.73 -27.27
CA PRO A 291 -16.03 -24.14 -28.37
C PRO A 291 -15.93 -23.05 -29.45
N GLY A 292 -14.72 -22.73 -29.85
CA GLY A 292 -14.46 -21.69 -30.87
C GLY A 292 -14.45 -20.25 -30.36
N LYS A 293 -14.81 -19.99 -29.13
CA LYS A 293 -14.74 -18.65 -28.52
C LYS A 293 -13.40 -18.45 -27.81
N LYS A 294 -12.76 -17.30 -28.02
CA LYS A 294 -11.39 -17.06 -27.58
C LYS A 294 -11.22 -15.82 -26.72
N SER A 295 -12.22 -14.97 -26.62
CA SER A 295 -12.15 -13.73 -25.87
C SER A 295 -13.35 -13.54 -24.98
N TRP A 296 -13.26 -12.61 -24.02
CA TRP A 296 -14.39 -12.22 -23.19
C TRP A 296 -15.52 -11.61 -24.03
N ALA A 297 -15.22 -10.89 -25.10
CA ALA A 297 -16.23 -10.39 -26.02
C ALA A 297 -17.01 -11.53 -26.70
N ASP A 298 -16.31 -12.56 -27.14
CA ASP A 298 -16.94 -13.75 -27.73
C ASP A 298 -17.86 -14.47 -26.73
N VAL A 299 -17.39 -14.63 -25.48
CA VAL A 299 -18.19 -15.24 -24.41
C VAL A 299 -19.43 -14.39 -24.08
N ALA A 300 -19.29 -13.07 -23.98
CA ALA A 300 -20.38 -12.17 -23.62
C ALA A 300 -21.46 -12.06 -24.71
N THR A 301 -21.08 -12.24 -25.97
CA THR A 301 -22.01 -12.13 -27.12
C THR A 301 -22.58 -13.47 -27.58
N PHE A 302 -22.12 -14.57 -27.00
CA PHE A 302 -22.64 -15.90 -27.36
C PHE A 302 -24.09 -16.08 -26.88
N ASN A 303 -24.98 -16.41 -27.80
CA ASN A 303 -26.35 -16.78 -27.50
C ASN A 303 -26.52 -18.32 -27.59
N PRO A 304 -26.64 -19.03 -26.46
CA PRO A 304 -26.78 -20.49 -26.48
C PRO A 304 -28.14 -20.97 -27.07
N ALA A 305 -29.10 -20.07 -27.21
CA ALA A 305 -30.42 -20.36 -27.79
C ALA A 305 -30.50 -19.98 -29.29
N ALA A 306 -29.47 -19.40 -29.86
CA ALA A 306 -29.42 -19.20 -31.31
C ALA A 306 -29.27 -20.56 -32.00
N GLU A 307 -30.11 -20.84 -32.96
CA GLU A 307 -29.95 -22.01 -33.82
C GLU A 307 -28.59 -21.92 -34.54
N PRO A 308 -27.89 -23.05 -34.75
CA PRO A 308 -26.65 -23.06 -35.52
C PRO A 308 -27.03 -22.50 -36.93
N GLU A 309 -26.33 -21.50 -37.41
CA GLU A 309 -26.42 -21.10 -38.80
C GLU A 309 -26.15 -22.37 -39.65
N GLU A 310 -27.13 -22.85 -40.38
CA GLU A 310 -26.94 -23.87 -41.38
C GLU A 310 -25.87 -23.35 -42.35
N ASN A 311 -24.68 -23.95 -42.26
CA ASN A 311 -23.64 -23.72 -43.26
C ASN A 311 -24.32 -23.96 -44.62
N GLU A 312 -24.58 -22.91 -45.36
CA GLU A 312 -24.92 -23.00 -46.78
C GLU A 312 -23.86 -23.90 -47.43
N LYS A 313 -24.26 -25.12 -47.73
CA LYS A 313 -23.51 -26.00 -48.56
C LYS A 313 -23.46 -25.34 -49.92
N THR A 314 -22.35 -24.64 -50.19
CA THR A 314 -22.00 -24.29 -51.57
C THR A 314 -21.73 -25.61 -52.30
N GLU A 315 -22.69 -25.95 -53.19
CA GLU A 315 -22.48 -26.89 -54.29
C GLU A 315 -21.41 -26.40 -55.27
#